data_7580ef8201f0213735224c2bbd22acb3
#
_entry.id   7580ef8201f0213735224c2bbd22acb3
#
_cell.length_a   1.000
_cell.length_b   1.000
_cell.length_c   1.000
_cell.angle_alpha   90.00
_cell.angle_beta   90.00
_cell.angle_gamma   90.00
#
_symmetry.space_group_name_H-M   'P 1'
#
loop_
_entity.id
_entity.type
_entity.pdbx_description
1 polymer ?
#
loop_
_entity_poly.entity_id
_entity_poly.type
_entity_poly.pdbx_seq_one_letter_code
_entity_poly.pdbx_strand_id
1 'polypeptide(L)'
;MNSLAQIYDREFRVRGLRQQGWGRGLLATAALIWLWMGYLLVFPFSIDRGGDFEPIECESRVFHQDSRTFAVSYAKDDGERCDAERDWGPILAALLLSLPLASAGTGLYVSGASAVRTAAYAAEITRLNATKEL
;
A
#
# COMPACT_ATOMS: atom_id res chain seq x y z
N MET A 1 -8.43 46.21 0.88
CA MET A 1 -7.32 45.29 1.20
C MET A 1 -7.73 43.84 1.40
N ASN A 2 -9.01 43.47 1.35
CA ASN A 2 -9.49 42.11 1.64
C ASN A 2 -9.42 41.12 0.46
N SER A 3 -9.22 41.58 -0.78
CA SER A 3 -9.25 40.72 -1.97
C SER A 3 -7.98 39.86 -2.13
N LEU A 4 -6.82 40.37 -1.78
CA LEU A 4 -5.55 39.62 -1.86
C LEU A 4 -5.50 38.47 -0.85
N ALA A 5 -5.95 38.70 0.38
CA ALA A 5 -6.01 37.67 1.42
C ALA A 5 -6.95 36.52 1.01
N GLN A 6 -8.10 36.84 0.39
CA GLN A 6 -9.06 35.83 -0.07
C GLN A 6 -8.52 35.01 -1.24
N ILE A 7 -7.73 35.59 -2.15
CA ILE A 7 -7.09 34.88 -3.26
C ILE A 7 -6.04 33.90 -2.71
N TYR A 8 -5.19 34.36 -1.79
CA TYR A 8 -4.18 33.51 -1.14
C TYR A 8 -4.81 32.32 -0.40
N ASP A 9 -5.87 32.54 0.38
CA ASP A 9 -6.56 31.48 1.14
C ASP A 9 -7.16 30.43 0.21
N ARG A 10 -7.73 30.86 -0.91
CA ARG A 10 -8.29 29.96 -1.92
C ARG A 10 -7.22 29.08 -2.60
N GLU A 11 -6.09 29.67 -2.95
CA GLU A 11 -4.98 28.92 -3.56
C GLU A 11 -4.38 27.90 -2.59
N PHE A 12 -4.20 28.26 -1.32
CA PHE A 12 -3.72 27.33 -0.29
C PHE A 12 -4.67 26.16 -0.10
N ARG A 13 -5.96 26.38 -0.04
CA ARG A 13 -6.97 25.33 0.07
C ARG A 13 -6.95 24.37 -1.14
N VAL A 14 -6.91 24.89 -2.34
CA VAL A 14 -6.90 24.08 -3.57
C VAL A 14 -5.63 23.23 -3.62
N ARG A 15 -4.48 23.80 -3.28
CA ARG A 15 -3.21 23.08 -3.23
C ARG A 15 -3.21 21.98 -2.16
N GLY A 16 -3.73 22.26 -0.96
CA GLY A 16 -3.87 21.28 0.13
C GLY A 16 -4.78 20.11 -0.24
N LEU A 17 -5.94 20.37 -0.85
CA LEU A 17 -6.86 19.33 -1.32
C LEU A 17 -6.25 18.47 -2.41
N ARG A 18 -5.50 19.07 -3.33
CA ARG A 18 -4.80 18.33 -4.38
C ARG A 18 -3.71 17.42 -3.80
N GLN A 19 -2.91 17.90 -2.85
CA GLN A 19 -1.90 17.10 -2.16
C GLN A 19 -2.54 15.94 -1.40
N GLN A 20 -3.64 16.18 -0.69
CA GLN A 20 -4.40 15.15 0.01
C GLN A 20 -4.96 14.09 -0.97
N GLY A 21 -5.43 14.49 -2.14
CA GLY A 21 -5.89 13.59 -3.20
C GLY A 21 -4.77 12.68 -3.69
N TRP A 22 -3.60 13.22 -3.99
CA TRP A 22 -2.43 12.44 -4.38
C TRP A 22 -1.96 11.50 -3.27
N GLY A 23 -1.93 11.97 -2.02
CA GLY A 23 -1.59 11.15 -0.87
C GLY A 23 -2.50 9.93 -0.72
N ARG A 24 -3.82 10.12 -0.89
CA ARG A 24 -4.80 9.01 -0.88
C ARG A 24 -4.57 8.03 -2.02
N GLY A 25 -4.28 8.52 -3.23
CA GLY A 25 -3.98 7.67 -4.39
C GLY A 25 -2.77 6.77 -4.14
N LEU A 26 -1.67 7.33 -3.64
CA LEU A 26 -0.46 6.58 -3.31
C LEU A 26 -0.68 5.54 -2.21
N LEU A 27 -1.42 5.90 -1.15
CA LEU A 27 -1.77 4.97 -0.08
C LEU A 27 -2.67 3.84 -0.56
N ALA A 28 -3.65 4.12 -1.41
CA ALA A 28 -4.51 3.09 -2.01
C ALA A 28 -3.69 2.12 -2.89
N THR A 29 -2.75 2.64 -3.69
CA THR A 29 -1.85 1.80 -4.49
C THR A 29 -0.98 0.91 -3.61
N ALA A 30 -0.39 1.44 -2.54
CA ALA A 30 0.40 0.67 -1.60
C ALA A 30 -0.45 -0.42 -0.91
N ALA A 31 -1.68 -0.10 -0.52
CA ALA A 31 -2.61 -1.06 0.07
C ALA A 31 -2.97 -2.20 -0.90
N LEU A 32 -3.20 -1.90 -2.17
CA LEU A 32 -3.46 -2.92 -3.19
C LEU A 32 -2.26 -3.85 -3.39
N ILE A 33 -1.03 -3.31 -3.41
CA ILE A 33 0.19 -4.11 -3.48
C ILE A 33 0.28 -5.06 -2.28
N TRP A 34 0.00 -4.58 -1.07
CA TRP A 34 0.04 -5.39 0.14
C TRP A 34 -1.04 -6.47 0.17
N LEU A 35 -2.25 -6.16 -0.30
CA LEU A 35 -3.32 -7.16 -0.44
C LEU A 35 -2.94 -8.24 -1.45
N TRP A 36 -2.36 -7.84 -2.58
CA TRP A 36 -1.85 -8.78 -3.58
C TRP A 36 -0.74 -9.67 -3.03
N MET A 37 0.21 -9.08 -2.31
CA MET A 37 1.27 -9.86 -1.64
C MET A 37 0.70 -10.82 -0.60
N GLY A 38 -0.26 -10.36 0.22
CA GLY A 38 -0.96 -11.19 1.19
C GLY A 38 -1.67 -12.36 0.52
N TYR A 39 -2.33 -12.12 -0.60
CA TYR A 39 -2.94 -13.18 -1.40
C TYR A 39 -1.91 -14.22 -1.85
N LEU A 40 -0.78 -13.80 -2.44
CA LEU A 40 0.27 -14.71 -2.90
C LEU A 40 0.94 -15.50 -1.77
N LEU A 41 0.94 -14.98 -0.54
CA LEU A 41 1.52 -15.64 0.62
C LEU A 41 0.59 -16.72 1.19
N VAL A 42 -0.72 -16.46 1.19
CA VAL A 42 -1.73 -17.30 1.87
C VAL A 42 -2.26 -18.40 0.95
N PHE A 43 -2.43 -18.09 -0.34
CA PHE A 43 -3.02 -19.06 -1.27
C PHE A 43 -1.99 -20.07 -1.79
N PRO A 44 -2.40 -21.35 -1.90
CA PRO A 44 -1.58 -22.37 -2.51
C PRO A 44 -1.37 -22.07 -4.00
N PHE A 45 -0.28 -22.51 -4.56
CA PHE A 45 0.05 -22.34 -5.97
C PHE A 45 0.32 -23.69 -6.62
N SER A 46 0.06 -23.79 -7.91
CA SER A 46 0.33 -24.99 -8.70
C SER A 46 1.44 -24.72 -9.71
N ILE A 47 2.31 -25.71 -9.92
CA ILE A 47 3.40 -25.66 -10.90
C ILE A 47 3.03 -26.61 -12.04
N ASP A 48 3.03 -26.09 -13.27
CA ASP A 48 2.86 -26.89 -14.46
C ASP A 48 4.16 -27.66 -14.80
N ARG A 49 4.07 -28.98 -14.93
CA ARG A 49 5.22 -29.83 -15.29
C ARG A 49 5.58 -29.79 -16.78
N GLY A 50 4.71 -29.20 -17.60
CA GLY A 50 4.83 -29.27 -19.06
C GLY A 50 4.59 -30.68 -19.60
N GLY A 51 3.79 -30.78 -20.68
CA GLY A 51 3.37 -32.06 -21.27
C GLY A 51 2.08 -32.61 -20.63
N ASP A 52 1.85 -33.91 -20.78
CA ASP A 52 0.62 -34.61 -20.33
C ASP A 52 0.62 -34.97 -18.82
N PHE A 53 1.49 -34.35 -18.01
CA PHE A 53 1.57 -34.62 -16.58
C PHE A 53 0.63 -33.70 -15.79
N GLU A 54 0.02 -34.21 -14.71
CA GLU A 54 -0.79 -33.42 -13.81
C GLU A 54 0.05 -32.31 -13.13
N PRO A 55 -0.52 -31.09 -12.94
CA PRO A 55 0.14 -30.01 -12.24
C PRO A 55 0.44 -30.40 -10.78
N ILE A 56 1.58 -29.96 -10.27
CA ILE A 56 1.96 -30.17 -8.86
C ILE A 56 1.26 -29.10 -8.03
N GLU A 57 0.45 -29.51 -7.05
CA GLU A 57 -0.11 -28.62 -6.06
C GLU A 57 0.91 -28.38 -4.94
N CYS A 58 1.36 -27.11 -4.81
CA CYS A 58 2.27 -26.70 -3.75
C CYS A 58 1.48 -25.99 -2.64
N GLU A 59 1.87 -26.25 -1.39
CA GLU A 59 1.29 -25.54 -0.23
C GLU A 59 1.60 -24.03 -0.27
N SER A 60 0.83 -23.24 0.49
CA SER A 60 1.06 -21.80 0.59
C SER A 60 2.46 -21.47 1.11
N ARG A 61 2.96 -20.27 0.75
CA ARG A 61 4.31 -19.86 1.15
C ARG A 61 4.50 -19.69 2.66
N VAL A 62 3.43 -19.37 3.40
CA VAL A 62 3.47 -19.13 4.85
C VAL A 62 3.12 -20.37 5.65
N PHE A 63 2.13 -21.15 5.22
CA PHE A 63 1.61 -22.30 5.96
C PHE A 63 2.23 -23.62 5.45
N HIS A 64 3.53 -23.60 5.21
CA HIS A 64 4.26 -24.81 4.85
C HIS A 64 4.55 -25.63 6.11
N GLN A 65 3.98 -26.83 6.18
CA GLN A 65 4.31 -27.78 7.19
C GLN A 65 5.48 -28.63 6.66
N ASP A 66 6.63 -28.50 7.30
CA ASP A 66 7.85 -29.23 6.94
C ASP A 66 7.59 -30.75 7.11
N SER A 67 6.94 -31.34 6.13
CA SER A 67 6.59 -32.77 6.10
C SER A 67 7.86 -33.60 5.81
N ARG A 68 8.76 -33.66 6.78
CA ARG A 68 9.87 -34.63 6.81
C ARG A 68 9.36 -36.04 7.06
N THR A 69 8.21 -36.40 6.54
CA THR A 69 7.68 -37.75 6.63
C THR A 69 8.12 -38.52 5.37
N PHE A 70 8.93 -39.52 5.58
CA PHE A 70 9.31 -40.62 4.69
C PHE A 70 8.56 -40.68 3.34
N ALA A 71 8.87 -39.78 2.44
CA ALA A 71 8.26 -39.78 1.13
C ALA A 71 9.11 -40.57 0.16
N VAL A 72 8.46 -41.46 -0.56
CA VAL A 72 8.97 -42.20 -1.70
C VAL A 72 9.71 -41.26 -2.64
N SER A 73 10.78 -41.70 -3.29
CA SER A 73 11.76 -40.92 -4.07
C SER A 73 11.16 -39.90 -5.05
N TYR A 74 9.95 -40.12 -5.56
CA TYR A 74 9.23 -39.20 -6.46
C TYR A 74 8.69 -37.95 -5.75
N ALA A 75 8.22 -38.08 -4.51
CA ALA A 75 7.71 -36.95 -3.73
C ALA A 75 8.83 -36.00 -3.26
N LYS A 76 10.07 -36.48 -3.21
CA LYS A 76 11.23 -35.65 -2.89
C LYS A 76 11.55 -34.66 -4.02
N ASP A 77 11.48 -35.10 -5.28
CA ASP A 77 11.74 -34.25 -6.46
C ASP A 77 10.66 -33.16 -6.62
N ASP A 78 9.41 -33.47 -6.33
CA ASP A 78 8.31 -32.52 -6.33
C ASP A 78 8.44 -31.48 -5.21
N GLY A 79 8.87 -31.88 -4.02
CA GLY A 79 9.14 -30.98 -2.90
C GLY A 79 10.29 -30.00 -3.21
N GLU A 80 11.38 -30.50 -3.79
CA GLU A 80 12.52 -29.64 -4.19
C GLU A 80 12.13 -28.61 -5.26
N ARG A 81 11.22 -28.96 -6.18
CA ARG A 81 10.67 -28.00 -7.17
C ARG A 81 9.77 -26.96 -6.56
N CYS A 82 8.87 -27.34 -5.64
CA CYS A 82 8.06 -26.38 -4.90
C CYS A 82 8.91 -25.41 -4.09
N ASP A 83 10.01 -25.88 -3.49
CA ASP A 83 10.93 -25.03 -2.73
C ASP A 83 11.73 -24.08 -3.63
N ALA A 84 12.13 -24.52 -4.83
CA ALA A 84 12.81 -23.68 -5.81
C ALA A 84 11.89 -22.54 -6.34
N GLU A 85 10.62 -22.84 -6.59
CA GLU A 85 9.63 -21.86 -7.05
C GLU A 85 9.09 -20.96 -5.90
N ARG A 86 9.42 -21.29 -4.65
CA ARG A 86 9.11 -20.45 -3.48
C ARG A 86 10.03 -19.23 -3.38
N ASP A 87 10.43 -18.65 -4.50
CA ASP A 87 11.31 -17.49 -4.53
C ASP A 87 10.69 -16.29 -3.79
N TRP A 88 11.41 -15.82 -2.76
CA TRP A 88 11.04 -14.66 -1.97
C TRP A 88 11.45 -13.34 -2.63
N GLY A 89 12.29 -13.40 -3.66
CA GLY A 89 12.85 -12.24 -4.34
C GLY A 89 11.80 -11.26 -4.82
N PRO A 90 10.79 -11.66 -5.61
CA PRO A 90 9.74 -10.77 -6.09
C PRO A 90 8.91 -10.14 -4.97
N ILE A 91 8.64 -10.91 -3.91
CA ILE A 91 7.86 -10.44 -2.75
C ILE A 91 8.64 -9.39 -1.97
N LEU A 92 9.92 -9.65 -1.70
CA LEU A 92 10.82 -8.69 -1.05
C LEU A 92 11.01 -7.42 -1.88
N ALA A 93 11.18 -7.56 -3.20
CA ALA A 93 11.27 -6.42 -4.11
C ALA A 93 9.99 -5.56 -4.08
N ALA A 94 8.81 -6.19 -4.12
CA ALA A 94 7.53 -5.49 -4.02
C ALA A 94 7.37 -4.78 -2.66
N LEU A 95 7.80 -5.42 -1.56
CA LEU A 95 7.81 -4.82 -0.23
C LEU A 95 8.71 -3.59 -0.18
N LEU A 96 9.95 -3.69 -0.65
CA LEU A 96 10.91 -2.60 -0.66
C LEU A 96 10.44 -1.41 -1.50
N LEU A 97 9.78 -1.66 -2.65
CA LEU A 97 9.21 -0.61 -3.50
C LEU A 97 7.95 0.03 -2.89
N SER A 98 7.16 -0.73 -2.14
CA SER A 98 5.93 -0.23 -1.54
C SER A 98 6.17 0.69 -0.33
N LEU A 99 7.26 0.52 0.41
CA LEU A 99 7.61 1.35 1.58
C LEU A 99 7.78 2.84 1.24
N PRO A 100 8.58 3.25 0.22
CA PRO A 100 8.68 4.66 -0.14
C PRO A 100 7.36 5.21 -0.68
N LEU A 101 6.54 4.41 -1.38
CA LEU A 101 5.21 4.83 -1.83
C LEU A 101 4.28 5.12 -0.65
N ALA A 102 4.25 4.23 0.34
CA ALA A 102 3.44 4.41 1.55
C ALA A 102 3.91 5.62 2.38
N SER A 103 5.21 5.81 2.55
CA SER A 103 5.78 6.93 3.30
C SER A 103 5.52 8.27 2.61
N ALA A 104 5.73 8.37 1.30
CA ALA A 104 5.41 9.56 0.52
C ALA A 104 3.90 9.86 0.53
N GLY A 105 3.06 8.83 0.37
CA GLY A 105 1.61 8.95 0.44
C GLY A 105 1.13 9.49 1.79
N THR A 106 1.67 8.97 2.89
CA THR A 106 1.36 9.43 4.24
C THR A 106 1.82 10.87 4.46
N GLY A 107 3.04 11.22 4.05
CA GLY A 107 3.56 12.58 4.14
C GLY A 107 2.70 13.61 3.40
N LEU A 108 2.32 13.31 2.15
CA LEU A 108 1.44 14.16 1.36
C LEU A 108 0.03 14.27 1.94
N TYR A 109 -0.51 13.17 2.45
CA TYR A 109 -1.84 13.17 3.07
C TYR A 109 -1.87 14.01 4.34
N VAL A 110 -0.91 13.82 5.24
CA VAL A 110 -0.82 14.54 6.52
C VAL A 110 -0.56 16.04 6.28
N SER A 111 0.36 16.39 5.38
CA SER A 111 0.65 17.79 5.06
C SER A 111 -0.56 18.50 4.42
N GLY A 112 -1.26 17.83 3.52
CA GLY A 112 -2.49 18.36 2.94
C GLY A 112 -3.61 18.52 3.96
N ALA A 113 -3.80 17.55 4.85
CA ALA A 113 -4.81 17.61 5.90
C ALA A 113 -4.53 18.70 6.95
N SER A 114 -3.26 18.89 7.33
CA SER A 114 -2.87 19.95 8.27
C SER A 114 -3.10 21.34 7.66
N ALA A 115 -2.77 21.55 6.40
CA ALA A 115 -3.01 22.82 5.71
C ALA A 115 -4.50 23.20 5.67
N VAL A 116 -5.39 22.25 5.41
CA VAL A 116 -6.84 22.47 5.41
C VAL A 116 -7.34 22.82 6.81
N ARG A 117 -6.88 22.13 7.85
CA ARG A 117 -7.28 22.41 9.25
C ARG A 117 -6.79 23.79 9.70
N THR A 118 -5.57 24.16 9.42
CA THR A 118 -5.01 25.47 9.80
C THR A 118 -5.79 26.61 9.13
N ALA A 119 -6.14 26.46 7.86
CA ALA A 119 -6.95 27.44 7.15
C ALA A 119 -8.38 27.58 7.77
N ALA A 120 -8.97 26.46 8.21
CA ALA A 120 -10.27 26.49 8.88
C ALA A 120 -10.21 27.22 10.23
N TYR A 121 -9.17 26.98 11.04
CA TYR A 121 -8.98 27.70 12.32
C TYR A 121 -8.75 29.19 12.10
N ALA A 122 -7.94 29.59 11.11
CA ALA A 122 -7.69 31.00 10.80
C ALA A 122 -8.98 31.71 10.39
N ALA A 123 -9.83 31.08 9.59
CA ALA A 123 -11.12 31.63 9.20
C ALA A 123 -12.06 31.82 10.40
N GLU A 124 -12.09 30.89 11.34
CA GLU A 124 -12.93 30.98 12.54
C GLU A 124 -12.46 32.10 13.48
N ILE A 125 -11.17 32.26 13.70
CA ILE A 125 -10.58 33.34 14.50
C ILE A 125 -10.96 34.72 13.88
N THR A 126 -10.84 34.83 12.57
CA THR A 126 -11.21 36.09 11.86
C THR A 126 -12.68 36.40 12.02
N ARG A 127 -13.55 35.39 11.97
CA ARG A 127 -15.00 35.57 12.20
C ARG A 127 -15.32 36.03 13.62
N LEU A 128 -14.69 35.41 14.62
CA LEU A 128 -14.88 35.77 16.02
C LEU A 128 -14.43 37.20 16.33
N ASN A 129 -13.28 37.62 15.77
CA ASN A 129 -12.79 38.99 15.93
C ASN A 129 -13.73 40.03 15.28
N ALA A 130 -14.28 39.74 14.09
CA ALA A 130 -15.24 40.62 13.45
C ALA A 130 -16.55 40.76 14.25
N THR A 131 -17.00 39.72 14.96
CA THR A 131 -18.19 39.76 15.80
C THR A 131 -17.95 40.54 17.12
N LYS A 132 -16.71 40.69 17.56
CA LYS A 132 -16.35 41.41 18.80
C LYS A 132 -16.27 42.93 18.60
N GLU A 133 -16.09 43.36 17.36
CA GLU A 133 -15.99 44.79 16.98
C GLU A 133 -17.38 45.44 16.71
N LEU A 134 -18.46 44.66 16.72
CA LEU A 134 -19.84 45.12 16.61
C LEU A 134 -20.49 45.27 17.97
#